data_4ee0a6a0c799248ff65c367b22a2b513
#
_entry.id   4ee0a6a0c799248ff65c367b22a2b513
#
_cell.length_a   1.000
_cell.length_b   1.000
_cell.length_c   1.000
_cell.angle_alpha   90.00
_cell.angle_beta   90.00
_cell.angle_gamma   90.00
#
_symmetry.space_group_name_H-M   'P 1'
#
loop_
_entity.id
_entity.type
_entity.pdbx_description
1 polymer ?
#
loop_
_entity_poly.entity_id
_entity_poly.type
_entity_poly.pdbx_seq_one_letter_code
_entity_poly.pdbx_strand_id
1 'polypeptide(L)'
;MRPVNKGSSPYTTIKKYQQALPYLETAIGSYCSYCEMKLDNAPEVEHVAAKSTDPALITKWENLLLACKGCITRKGKVVTGINKSDYLWPDEDNTALAFRYPLGIPEVNTAALNAVDPTGNDNQKAQNLFDLLKLDPRISQKPDRRVKKRNEAFQTATESLADWKINQTLAMQRQIIRTAVANGFFSVWMTVFEDEPDILREMIKAFPSTETAFFDDEGRPVMLNQKPALAATP
;
A
#
# COMPACT_ATOMS: atom_id res chain seq x y z
N MET A 1 4.66 0.81 -1.75
CA MET A 1 3.41 0.33 -1.07
C MET A 1 2.38 1.44 -1.19
N ARG A 2 1.13 1.11 -1.58
CA ARG A 2 0.09 2.12 -1.82
C ARG A 2 -0.35 2.80 -0.53
N PRO A 3 -0.24 4.14 -0.41
CA PRO A 3 -0.82 4.86 0.71
C PRO A 3 -2.35 4.91 0.54
N VAL A 4 -3.08 4.73 1.64
CA VAL A 4 -4.55 4.64 1.60
C VAL A 4 -5.21 5.63 2.56
N ASN A 5 -6.31 6.21 2.12
CA ASN A 5 -7.19 7.03 2.95
C ASN A 5 -8.48 6.26 3.24
N LYS A 6 -8.53 5.58 4.34
CA LYS A 6 -9.74 4.83 4.73
C LYS A 6 -10.85 5.72 5.34
N GLY A 7 -10.61 7.03 5.44
CA GLY A 7 -11.57 7.98 6.01
C GLY A 7 -11.83 7.78 7.50
N SER A 8 -12.83 8.51 8.00
CA SER A 8 -13.33 8.38 9.37
C SER A 8 -14.08 7.06 9.56
N SER A 9 -14.23 6.63 10.82
CA SER A 9 -14.99 5.43 11.16
C SER A 9 -16.42 5.48 10.59
N PRO A 10 -16.84 4.50 9.79
CA PRO A 10 -18.20 4.43 9.25
C PRO A 10 -19.23 3.92 10.28
N TYR A 11 -18.79 3.60 11.48
CA TYR A 11 -19.63 3.11 12.57
C TYR A 11 -19.26 3.79 13.90
N THR A 12 -20.22 3.92 14.79
CA THR A 12 -19.97 4.38 16.17
C THR A 12 -19.43 3.25 17.04
N THR A 13 -20.01 2.07 16.92
CA THR A 13 -19.60 0.88 17.68
C THR A 13 -19.84 -0.40 16.89
N ILE A 14 -18.89 -1.34 17.00
CA ILE A 14 -19.07 -2.73 16.55
C ILE A 14 -18.74 -3.67 17.71
N LYS A 15 -19.44 -4.79 17.78
CA LYS A 15 -19.20 -5.81 18.83
C LYS A 15 -18.02 -6.73 18.56
N LYS A 16 -17.74 -6.98 17.26
CA LYS A 16 -16.65 -7.84 16.80
C LYS A 16 -15.92 -7.15 15.65
N TYR A 17 -14.60 -7.16 15.67
CA TYR A 17 -13.79 -6.51 14.65
C TYR A 17 -14.05 -7.03 13.22
N GLN A 18 -14.49 -8.30 13.08
CA GLN A 18 -14.84 -8.86 11.77
C GLN A 18 -15.99 -8.09 11.08
N GLN A 19 -16.83 -7.40 11.86
CA GLN A 19 -17.90 -6.56 11.31
C GLN A 19 -17.36 -5.34 10.55
N ALA A 20 -16.08 -4.99 10.75
CA ALA A 20 -15.42 -3.93 9.98
C ALA A 20 -15.07 -4.35 8.53
N LEU A 21 -15.05 -5.66 8.22
CA LEU A 21 -14.61 -6.17 6.93
C LEU A 21 -15.30 -5.49 5.73
N PRO A 22 -16.64 -5.47 5.60
CA PRO A 22 -17.29 -4.86 4.44
C PRO A 22 -17.03 -3.35 4.34
N TYR A 23 -16.85 -2.67 5.44
CA TYR A 23 -16.51 -1.26 5.46
C TYR A 23 -15.07 -1.00 4.97
N LEU A 24 -14.13 -1.84 5.39
CA LEU A 24 -12.74 -1.77 4.91
C LEU A 24 -12.66 -2.08 3.42
N GLU A 25 -13.38 -3.09 2.92
CA GLU A 25 -13.43 -3.39 1.49
C GLU A 25 -14.01 -2.24 0.68
N THR A 26 -15.06 -1.59 1.17
CA THR A 26 -15.63 -0.39 0.54
C THR A 26 -14.64 0.78 0.57
N ALA A 27 -13.97 0.99 1.71
CA ALA A 27 -13.08 2.12 1.89
C ALA A 27 -11.77 2.01 1.10
N ILE A 28 -11.09 0.85 1.08
CA ILE A 28 -9.75 0.72 0.50
C ILE A 28 -9.66 -0.30 -0.63
N GLY A 29 -10.78 -0.91 -1.01
CA GLY A 29 -10.84 -1.97 -2.00
C GLY A 29 -10.29 -3.29 -1.48
N SER A 30 -10.56 -4.38 -2.21
CA SER A 30 -10.11 -5.74 -1.82
C SER A 30 -8.63 -5.97 -2.15
N TYR A 31 -7.74 -5.20 -1.52
CA TYR A 31 -6.28 -5.35 -1.65
C TYR A 31 -5.62 -5.45 -0.27
N CYS A 32 -4.55 -6.23 -0.21
CA CYS A 32 -3.71 -6.26 0.99
C CYS A 32 -3.01 -4.92 1.18
N SER A 33 -3.25 -4.23 2.29
CA SER A 33 -2.65 -2.92 2.58
C SER A 33 -1.12 -2.95 2.63
N TYR A 34 -0.53 -4.13 2.83
CA TYR A 34 0.92 -4.29 2.95
C TYR A 34 1.62 -4.73 1.65
N CYS A 35 1.18 -5.84 1.04
CA CYS A 35 1.83 -6.35 -0.15
C CYS A 35 1.09 -6.05 -1.46
N GLU A 36 -0.07 -5.39 -1.36
CA GLU A 36 -0.92 -4.93 -2.46
C GLU A 36 -1.54 -6.06 -3.32
N MET A 37 -1.35 -7.32 -2.93
CA MET A 37 -1.98 -8.45 -3.59
C MET A 37 -3.50 -8.32 -3.51
N LYS A 38 -4.19 -8.58 -4.62
CA LYS A 38 -5.65 -8.63 -4.65
C LYS A 38 -6.18 -9.76 -3.78
N LEU A 39 -7.25 -9.49 -3.03
CA LEU A 39 -7.86 -10.39 -2.04
C LEU A 39 -9.22 -10.90 -2.57
N ASP A 40 -9.18 -11.74 -3.60
CA ASP A 40 -10.41 -12.17 -4.30
C ASP A 40 -11.36 -13.01 -3.41
N ASN A 41 -10.81 -13.87 -2.52
CA ASN A 41 -11.62 -14.87 -1.80
C ASN A 41 -11.43 -14.89 -0.28
N ALA A 42 -10.49 -14.16 0.28
CA ALA A 42 -10.22 -14.22 1.72
C ALA A 42 -9.55 -12.94 2.26
N PRO A 43 -10.22 -11.78 2.17
CA PRO A 43 -9.76 -10.60 2.88
C PRO A 43 -9.90 -10.85 4.39
N GLU A 44 -8.87 -10.51 5.14
CA GLU A 44 -8.91 -10.59 6.60
C GLU A 44 -8.73 -9.19 7.20
N VAL A 45 -9.48 -8.92 8.28
CA VAL A 45 -9.28 -7.71 9.08
C VAL A 45 -7.98 -7.88 9.87
N GLU A 46 -7.06 -6.99 9.61
CA GLU A 46 -5.75 -6.92 10.27
C GLU A 46 -5.74 -5.85 11.35
N HIS A 47 -5.11 -6.14 12.47
CA HIS A 47 -4.87 -5.18 13.54
C HIS A 47 -3.44 -4.64 13.42
N VAL A 48 -3.28 -3.34 13.19
CA VAL A 48 -1.98 -2.66 13.18
C VAL A 48 -1.25 -2.94 14.48
N ALA A 49 -1.77 -2.51 15.62
CA ALA A 49 -1.34 -2.97 16.93
C ALA A 49 -2.10 -4.25 17.32
N ALA A 50 -1.37 -5.27 17.74
CA ALA A 50 -1.93 -6.59 17.99
C ALA A 50 -3.03 -6.56 19.07
N LYS A 51 -4.19 -7.13 18.75
CA LYS A 51 -5.36 -7.17 19.65
C LYS A 51 -5.12 -7.84 21.01
N SER A 52 -4.07 -8.67 21.12
CA SER A 52 -3.70 -9.32 22.37
C SER A 52 -2.94 -8.41 23.32
N THR A 53 -2.43 -7.27 22.85
CA THR A 53 -1.60 -6.34 23.63
C THR A 53 -2.40 -5.13 24.08
N ASP A 54 -3.47 -4.76 23.36
CA ASP A 54 -4.34 -3.65 23.71
C ASP A 54 -5.80 -3.96 23.34
N PRO A 55 -6.60 -4.44 24.32
CA PRO A 55 -8.02 -4.72 24.12
C PRO A 55 -8.86 -3.51 23.67
N ALA A 56 -8.47 -2.29 24.01
CA ALA A 56 -9.20 -1.09 23.63
C ALA A 56 -9.11 -0.80 22.13
N LEU A 57 -8.09 -1.34 21.46
CA LEU A 57 -7.86 -1.15 20.02
C LEU A 57 -8.53 -2.22 19.14
N ILE A 58 -9.17 -3.24 19.71
CA ILE A 58 -9.71 -4.39 18.96
C ILE A 58 -10.72 -3.98 17.89
N THR A 59 -11.57 -3.00 18.20
CA THR A 59 -12.63 -2.54 17.28
C THR A 59 -12.44 -1.12 16.78
N LYS A 60 -11.29 -0.51 17.06
CA LYS A 60 -10.99 0.85 16.63
C LYS A 60 -10.64 0.89 15.15
N TRP A 61 -11.37 1.70 14.39
CA TRP A 61 -11.17 1.88 12.95
C TRP A 61 -9.73 2.22 12.59
N GLU A 62 -9.10 3.09 13.37
CA GLU A 62 -7.73 3.54 13.20
C GLU A 62 -6.71 2.40 13.33
N ASN A 63 -7.08 1.31 14.00
CA ASN A 63 -6.24 0.14 14.20
C ASN A 63 -6.52 -0.99 13.21
N LEU A 64 -7.43 -0.80 12.25
CA LEU A 64 -7.87 -1.86 11.34
C LEU A 64 -7.49 -1.57 9.89
N LEU A 65 -6.95 -2.59 9.23
CA LEU A 65 -6.62 -2.62 7.81
C LEU A 65 -7.12 -3.93 7.18
N LEU A 66 -7.03 -4.05 5.86
CA LEU A 66 -7.18 -5.32 5.16
C LEU A 66 -5.81 -5.93 4.89
N ALA A 67 -5.65 -7.22 5.14
CA ALA A 67 -4.42 -7.91 4.76
C ALA A 67 -4.64 -9.35 4.31
N CYS A 68 -3.70 -9.87 3.54
CA CYS A 68 -3.64 -11.28 3.22
C CYS A 68 -3.07 -12.07 4.41
N LYS A 69 -3.48 -13.31 4.54
CA LYS A 69 -2.98 -14.23 5.59
C LYS A 69 -1.45 -14.28 5.66
N GLY A 70 -0.77 -14.19 4.50
CA GLY A 70 0.69 -14.19 4.44
C GLY A 70 1.33 -13.01 5.16
N CYS A 71 0.77 -11.79 5.03
CA CYS A 71 1.25 -10.60 5.74
C CYS A 71 0.89 -10.64 7.22
N ILE A 72 -0.35 -11.03 7.56
CA ILE A 72 -0.79 -11.17 8.96
C ILE A 72 0.12 -12.14 9.73
N THR A 73 0.41 -13.30 9.14
CA THR A 73 1.27 -14.30 9.78
C THR A 73 2.69 -13.81 10.01
N ARG A 74 3.24 -13.02 9.05
CA ARG A 74 4.61 -12.48 9.17
C ARG A 74 4.70 -11.36 10.19
N LYS A 75 3.74 -10.45 10.17
CA LYS A 75 3.65 -9.37 11.16
C LYS A 75 3.46 -9.95 12.57
N GLY A 76 2.64 -10.97 12.69
CA GLY A 76 2.38 -11.63 13.97
C GLY A 76 1.82 -10.67 15.03
N LYS A 77 2.36 -10.74 16.23
CA LYS A 77 1.96 -9.92 17.38
C LYS A 77 3.06 -8.95 17.84
N VAL A 78 4.01 -8.66 16.98
CA VAL A 78 5.19 -7.85 17.30
C VAL A 78 4.83 -6.39 17.57
N VAL A 79 3.89 -5.85 16.79
CA VAL A 79 3.47 -4.44 16.93
C VAL A 79 2.43 -4.31 18.01
N THR A 80 2.67 -3.37 18.91
CA THR A 80 1.82 -2.99 20.06
C THR A 80 1.45 -1.51 19.95
N GLY A 81 0.55 -1.02 20.80
CA GLY A 81 0.26 0.42 20.88
C GLY A 81 1.48 1.27 21.25
N ILE A 82 2.47 0.68 21.93
CA ILE A 82 3.68 1.39 22.39
C ILE A 82 4.68 1.58 21.24
N ASN A 83 4.93 0.53 20.44
CA ASN A 83 5.96 0.55 19.39
C ASN A 83 5.40 0.74 17.98
N LYS A 84 4.12 1.11 17.82
CA LYS A 84 3.50 1.38 16.53
C LYS A 84 4.26 2.48 15.76
N SER A 85 4.74 3.49 16.47
CA SER A 85 5.50 4.62 15.91
C SER A 85 6.88 4.26 15.35
N ASP A 86 7.36 3.04 15.60
CA ASP A 86 8.64 2.56 15.08
C ASP A 86 8.54 2.06 13.62
N TYR A 87 7.35 2.15 13.02
CA TYR A 87 7.05 1.68 11.67
C TYR A 87 6.33 2.76 10.86
N LEU A 88 6.41 2.69 9.53
CA LEU A 88 5.53 3.44 8.62
C LEU A 88 4.27 2.63 8.30
N TRP A 89 3.12 3.31 8.23
CA TRP A 89 1.84 2.64 7.96
C TRP A 89 1.15 3.18 6.71
N PRO A 90 0.56 2.31 5.87
CA PRO A 90 -0.05 2.73 4.60
C PRO A 90 -1.24 3.68 4.76
N ASP A 91 -1.88 3.73 5.91
CA ASP A 91 -3.01 4.62 6.20
C ASP A 91 -2.61 5.90 6.96
N GLU A 92 -1.33 6.04 7.30
CA GLU A 92 -0.79 7.20 8.03
C GLU A 92 0.33 7.91 7.25
N ASP A 93 1.21 7.17 6.57
CA ASP A 93 2.47 7.65 6.02
C ASP A 93 2.52 7.56 4.48
N ASN A 94 3.44 8.32 3.87
CA ASN A 94 3.71 8.24 2.44
C ASN A 94 4.50 6.97 2.08
N THR A 95 3.82 5.84 2.10
CA THR A 95 4.44 4.57 1.72
C THR A 95 4.71 4.43 0.22
N ALA A 96 4.17 5.33 -0.63
CA ALA A 96 4.56 5.40 -2.04
C ALA A 96 5.97 5.96 -2.21
N LEU A 97 6.36 6.95 -1.41
CA LEU A 97 7.72 7.46 -1.35
C LEU A 97 8.69 6.44 -0.74
N ALA A 98 8.23 5.79 0.36
CA ALA A 98 9.08 4.92 1.18
C ALA A 98 9.51 3.62 0.50
N PHE A 99 8.73 3.11 -0.45
CA PHE A 99 9.00 1.82 -1.10
C PHE A 99 8.94 1.93 -2.61
N ARG A 100 9.95 1.41 -3.28
CA ARG A 100 10.02 1.29 -4.74
C ARG A 100 10.14 -0.18 -5.17
N TYR A 101 9.88 -0.46 -6.45
CA TYR A 101 9.77 -1.83 -6.96
C TYR A 101 10.56 -2.05 -8.27
N PRO A 102 11.88 -1.76 -8.29
CA PRO A 102 12.68 -2.02 -9.48
C PRO A 102 12.61 -3.50 -9.86
N LEU A 103 12.35 -3.75 -11.14
CA LEU A 103 12.14 -5.10 -11.66
C LEU A 103 11.10 -5.92 -10.89
N GLY A 104 10.10 -5.25 -10.29
CA GLY A 104 9.07 -5.87 -9.46
C GLY A 104 9.55 -6.32 -8.07
N ILE A 105 10.79 -6.03 -7.69
CA ILE A 105 11.36 -6.39 -6.39
C ILE A 105 11.16 -5.21 -5.42
N PRO A 106 10.50 -5.42 -4.27
CA PRO A 106 10.32 -4.34 -3.29
C PRO A 106 11.65 -4.02 -2.59
N GLU A 107 11.91 -2.73 -2.43
CA GLU A 107 13.02 -2.23 -1.64
C GLU A 107 12.64 -0.92 -0.93
N VAL A 108 13.35 -0.60 0.14
CA VAL A 108 13.20 0.70 0.82
C VAL A 108 13.88 1.78 -0.03
N ASN A 109 13.19 2.89 -0.27
CA ASN A 109 13.71 4.04 -1.00
C ASN A 109 14.52 4.96 -0.08
N THR A 110 15.64 4.44 0.40
CA THR A 110 16.52 5.13 1.36
C THR A 110 16.93 6.52 0.90
N ALA A 111 17.19 6.69 -0.40
CA ALA A 111 17.61 7.99 -0.94
C ALA A 111 16.51 9.05 -0.79
N ALA A 112 15.26 8.71 -1.15
CA ALA A 112 14.14 9.63 -1.01
C ALA A 112 13.80 9.90 0.46
N LEU A 113 13.80 8.88 1.31
CA LEU A 113 13.51 9.05 2.74
C LEU A 113 14.55 9.93 3.44
N ASN A 114 15.84 9.74 3.17
CA ASN A 114 16.90 10.58 3.76
C ASN A 114 16.88 12.03 3.21
N ALA A 115 16.30 12.26 2.03
CA ALA A 115 16.13 13.61 1.50
C ALA A 115 15.01 14.38 2.22
N VAL A 116 13.97 13.71 2.71
CA VAL A 116 12.85 14.33 3.47
C VAL A 116 13.09 14.30 4.98
N ASP A 117 13.80 13.31 5.49
CA ASP A 117 14.21 13.18 6.88
C ASP A 117 15.71 12.85 6.99
N PRO A 118 16.57 13.88 7.02
CA PRO A 118 18.03 13.70 7.16
C PRO A 118 18.46 13.02 8.48
N THR A 119 17.57 12.91 9.48
CA THR A 119 17.86 12.19 10.73
C THR A 119 17.91 10.67 10.52
N GLY A 120 17.31 10.19 9.40
CA GLY A 120 17.23 8.78 9.07
C GLY A 120 16.15 8.00 9.84
N ASN A 121 15.34 8.67 10.65
CA ASN A 121 14.30 8.03 11.45
C ASN A 121 13.22 7.39 10.55
N ASP A 122 12.75 8.10 9.51
CA ASP A 122 11.76 7.58 8.59
C ASP A 122 12.30 6.42 7.75
N ASN A 123 13.59 6.47 7.39
CA ASN A 123 14.25 5.33 6.74
C ASN A 123 14.28 4.10 7.65
N GLN A 124 14.58 4.29 8.94
CA GLN A 124 14.56 3.18 9.91
C GLN A 124 13.15 2.61 10.09
N LYS A 125 12.11 3.44 10.16
CA LYS A 125 10.71 2.99 10.25
C LYS A 125 10.29 2.19 9.01
N ALA A 126 10.68 2.65 7.83
CA ALA A 126 10.43 1.93 6.57
C ALA A 126 11.12 0.57 6.57
N GLN A 127 12.41 0.51 7.00
CA GLN A 127 13.16 -0.72 7.10
C GLN A 127 12.53 -1.69 8.12
N ASN A 128 12.09 -1.17 9.27
CA ASN A 128 11.41 -1.99 10.28
C ASN A 128 10.14 -2.64 9.72
N LEU A 129 9.32 -1.91 8.97
CA LEU A 129 8.13 -2.47 8.33
C LEU A 129 8.49 -3.49 7.24
N PHE A 130 9.51 -3.18 6.44
CA PHE A 130 10.00 -4.05 5.37
C PHE A 130 10.42 -5.42 5.90
N ASP A 131 11.21 -5.41 6.99
CA ASP A 131 11.72 -6.63 7.63
C ASP A 131 10.61 -7.39 8.38
N LEU A 132 9.74 -6.68 9.08
CA LEU A 132 8.59 -7.25 9.78
C LEU A 132 7.71 -8.08 8.85
N LEU A 133 7.42 -7.54 7.66
CA LEU A 133 6.57 -8.19 6.66
C LEU A 133 7.34 -9.19 5.79
N LYS A 134 8.68 -9.26 5.93
CA LYS A 134 9.57 -10.08 5.11
C LYS A 134 9.30 -9.85 3.62
N LEU A 135 9.41 -8.59 3.20
CA LEU A 135 9.10 -8.21 1.83
C LEU A 135 10.22 -8.59 0.85
N ASP A 136 11.46 -8.71 1.32
CA ASP A 136 12.59 -9.16 0.50
C ASP A 136 12.38 -10.62 0.04
N PRO A 137 12.25 -10.88 -1.27
CA PRO A 137 12.06 -12.23 -1.79
C PRO A 137 13.26 -13.14 -1.58
N ARG A 138 14.45 -12.58 -1.36
CA ARG A 138 15.71 -13.33 -1.21
C ARG A 138 15.85 -13.99 0.17
N ILE A 139 15.10 -13.52 1.17
CA ILE A 139 15.19 -14.03 2.55
C ILE A 139 14.39 -15.33 2.73
N SER A 140 13.38 -15.60 1.92
CA SER A 140 12.50 -16.74 2.09
C SER A 140 12.99 -17.95 1.28
N GLN A 141 13.33 -19.03 1.98
CA GLN A 141 13.63 -20.32 1.34
C GLN A 141 12.36 -21.07 0.89
N LYS A 142 11.17 -20.61 1.27
CA LYS A 142 9.89 -21.24 0.93
C LYS A 142 9.18 -20.43 -0.16
N PRO A 143 8.44 -21.10 -1.06
CA PRO A 143 7.62 -20.41 -2.06
C PRO A 143 6.69 -19.39 -1.40
N ASP A 144 6.76 -18.13 -1.86
CA ASP A 144 5.90 -17.05 -1.39
C ASP A 144 4.96 -16.62 -2.52
N ARG A 145 3.66 -16.86 -2.33
CA ARG A 145 2.63 -16.48 -3.30
C ARG A 145 2.65 -14.98 -3.63
N ARG A 146 3.03 -14.13 -2.66
CA ARG A 146 3.14 -12.68 -2.87
C ARG A 146 4.20 -12.35 -3.91
N VAL A 147 5.36 -13.04 -3.84
CA VAL A 147 6.47 -12.87 -4.81
C VAL A 147 6.01 -13.32 -6.20
N LYS A 148 5.45 -14.53 -6.31
CA LYS A 148 4.96 -15.06 -7.58
C LYS A 148 3.95 -14.08 -8.23
N LYS A 149 2.94 -13.66 -7.49
CA LYS A 149 1.88 -12.76 -8.00
C LYS A 149 2.40 -11.36 -8.34
N ARG A 150 3.38 -10.86 -7.61
CA ARG A 150 4.04 -9.59 -7.92
C ARG A 150 4.85 -9.67 -9.21
N ASN A 151 5.55 -10.77 -9.43
CA ASN A 151 6.30 -10.98 -10.68
C ASN A 151 5.35 -11.10 -11.88
N GLU A 152 4.22 -11.79 -11.74
CA GLU A 152 3.16 -11.83 -12.77
C GLU A 152 2.66 -10.42 -13.09
N ALA A 153 2.38 -9.60 -12.07
CA ALA A 153 1.95 -8.21 -12.26
C ALA A 153 3.03 -7.35 -12.93
N PHE A 154 4.31 -7.54 -12.55
CA PHE A 154 5.43 -6.83 -13.18
C PHE A 154 5.58 -7.17 -14.67
N GLN A 155 5.50 -8.44 -15.03
CA GLN A 155 5.54 -8.87 -16.43
C GLN A 155 4.38 -8.26 -17.23
N THR A 156 3.15 -8.37 -16.71
CA THR A 156 1.96 -7.79 -17.35
C THR A 156 2.07 -6.28 -17.50
N ALA A 157 2.58 -5.58 -16.48
CA ALA A 157 2.78 -4.13 -16.55
C ALA A 157 3.83 -3.75 -17.61
N THR A 158 4.93 -4.51 -17.70
CA THR A 158 6.00 -4.26 -18.68
C THR A 158 5.51 -4.48 -20.11
N GLU A 159 4.75 -5.55 -20.36
CA GLU A 159 4.11 -5.81 -21.67
C GLU A 159 3.11 -4.70 -22.01
N SER A 160 2.28 -4.29 -21.03
CA SER A 160 1.33 -3.19 -21.21
C SER A 160 2.01 -1.85 -21.51
N LEU A 161 3.18 -1.58 -20.93
CA LEU A 161 3.97 -0.39 -21.24
C LEU A 161 4.51 -0.46 -22.69
N ALA A 162 4.98 -1.61 -23.12
CA ALA A 162 5.43 -1.81 -24.50
C ALA A 162 4.30 -1.54 -25.52
N ASP A 163 3.10 -2.05 -25.25
CA ASP A 163 1.91 -1.81 -26.08
C ASP A 163 1.51 -0.32 -26.04
N TRP A 164 1.57 0.33 -24.87
CA TRP A 164 1.31 1.75 -24.72
C TRP A 164 2.26 2.61 -25.56
N LYS A 165 3.54 2.29 -25.56
CA LYS A 165 4.56 3.01 -26.36
C LYS A 165 4.29 2.92 -27.88
N ILE A 166 3.61 1.87 -28.33
CA ILE A 166 3.23 1.69 -29.74
C ILE A 166 1.93 2.44 -30.07
N ASN A 167 0.95 2.44 -29.14
CA ASN A 167 -0.40 2.94 -29.41
C ASN A 167 -1.01 3.67 -28.21
N GLN A 168 -0.70 4.94 -28.06
CA GLN A 168 -1.16 5.81 -26.96
C GLN A 168 -2.59 6.32 -27.20
N THR A 169 -3.58 5.43 -27.06
CA THR A 169 -5.01 5.76 -27.21
C THR A 169 -5.74 5.69 -25.86
N LEU A 170 -6.85 6.42 -25.74
CA LEU A 170 -7.75 6.32 -24.58
C LEU A 170 -8.30 4.90 -24.36
N ALA A 171 -8.43 4.12 -25.42
CA ALA A 171 -8.84 2.72 -25.31
C ALA A 171 -7.75 1.87 -24.64
N MET A 172 -6.50 2.04 -25.06
CA MET A 172 -5.34 1.37 -24.45
C MET A 172 -5.13 1.82 -23.00
N GLN A 173 -5.20 3.12 -22.72
CA GLN A 173 -5.14 3.65 -21.37
C GLN A 173 -6.16 2.96 -20.45
N ARG A 174 -7.44 2.93 -20.86
CA ARG A 174 -8.50 2.25 -20.09
C ARG A 174 -8.24 0.77 -19.91
N GLN A 175 -7.67 0.09 -20.91
CA GLN A 175 -7.33 -1.32 -20.82
C GLN A 175 -6.21 -1.54 -19.79
N ILE A 176 -5.17 -0.74 -19.82
CA ILE A 176 -4.06 -0.78 -18.85
C ILE A 176 -4.58 -0.60 -17.42
N ILE A 177 -5.40 0.42 -17.20
CA ILE A 177 -5.95 0.72 -15.85
C ILE A 177 -6.83 -0.44 -15.36
N ARG A 178 -7.71 -0.99 -16.20
CA ARG A 178 -8.53 -2.15 -15.83
C ARG A 178 -7.68 -3.37 -15.48
N THR A 179 -6.62 -3.61 -16.25
CA THR A 179 -5.69 -4.71 -16.01
C THR A 179 -4.95 -4.54 -14.69
N ALA A 180 -4.46 -3.33 -14.40
CA ALA A 180 -3.80 -3.01 -13.13
C ALA A 180 -4.72 -3.23 -11.92
N VAL A 181 -5.95 -2.71 -11.98
CA VAL A 181 -6.97 -2.89 -10.93
C VAL A 181 -7.32 -4.37 -10.74
N ALA A 182 -7.42 -5.14 -11.83
CA ALA A 182 -7.68 -6.57 -11.76
C ALA A 182 -6.54 -7.38 -11.12
N ASN A 183 -5.30 -7.01 -11.39
CA ASN A 183 -4.11 -7.71 -10.87
C ASN A 183 -3.72 -7.27 -9.45
N GLY A 184 -4.02 -6.02 -9.05
CA GLY A 184 -3.46 -5.41 -7.84
C GLY A 184 -2.00 -4.98 -8.03
N PHE A 185 -1.22 -4.90 -6.94
CA PHE A 185 0.18 -4.47 -6.93
C PHE A 185 0.38 -3.06 -7.53
N PHE A 186 -0.43 -2.13 -7.06
CA PHE A 186 -0.43 -0.73 -7.47
C PHE A 186 0.98 -0.15 -7.65
N SER A 187 1.85 -0.31 -6.66
CA SER A 187 3.19 0.28 -6.68
C SER A 187 4.12 -0.31 -7.75
N VAL A 188 3.87 -1.56 -8.17
CA VAL A 188 4.59 -2.17 -9.30
C VAL A 188 4.21 -1.47 -10.60
N TRP A 189 2.91 -1.24 -10.82
CA TRP A 189 2.42 -0.51 -11.98
C TRP A 189 2.92 0.94 -12.00
N MET A 190 2.87 1.64 -10.85
CA MET A 190 3.40 2.99 -10.72
C MET A 190 4.88 3.06 -11.07
N THR A 191 5.69 2.06 -10.67
CA THR A 191 7.12 1.99 -11.00
C THR A 191 7.35 1.74 -12.49
N VAL A 192 6.59 0.81 -13.10
CA VAL A 192 6.77 0.50 -14.53
C VAL A 192 6.36 1.68 -15.42
N PHE A 193 5.34 2.44 -15.02
CA PHE A 193 4.81 3.58 -15.77
C PHE A 193 5.31 4.94 -15.23
N GLU A 194 6.44 4.99 -14.52
CA GLU A 194 6.94 6.21 -13.85
C GLU A 194 7.15 7.41 -14.78
N ASP A 195 7.40 7.16 -16.08
CA ASP A 195 7.55 8.18 -17.11
C ASP A 195 6.26 8.49 -17.90
N GLU A 196 5.11 7.95 -17.49
CA GLU A 196 3.82 8.09 -18.17
C GLU A 196 2.77 8.78 -17.27
N PRO A 197 2.84 10.12 -17.11
CA PRO A 197 1.99 10.84 -16.14
C PRO A 197 0.49 10.64 -16.34
N ASP A 198 0.03 10.51 -17.59
CA ASP A 198 -1.39 10.26 -17.88
C ASP A 198 -1.87 8.92 -17.34
N ILE A 199 -1.02 7.88 -17.41
CA ILE A 199 -1.31 6.56 -16.85
C ILE A 199 -1.26 6.62 -15.31
N LEU A 200 -0.25 7.28 -14.74
CA LEU A 200 -0.09 7.40 -13.28
C LEU A 200 -1.31 8.07 -12.64
N ARG A 201 -1.77 9.20 -13.18
CA ARG A 201 -2.95 9.91 -12.68
C ARG A 201 -4.22 9.05 -12.70
N GLU A 202 -4.46 8.35 -13.80
CA GLU A 202 -5.62 7.48 -13.91
C GLU A 202 -5.51 6.24 -13.00
N MET A 203 -4.30 5.74 -12.78
CA MET A 203 -4.05 4.64 -11.84
C MET A 203 -4.37 5.05 -10.39
N ILE A 204 -3.92 6.23 -9.96
CA ILE A 204 -4.22 6.79 -8.64
C ILE A 204 -5.72 6.91 -8.42
N LYS A 205 -6.48 7.40 -9.42
CA LYS A 205 -7.94 7.53 -9.35
C LYS A 205 -8.65 6.17 -9.33
N ALA A 206 -8.14 5.18 -10.06
CA ALA A 206 -8.79 3.90 -10.26
C ALA A 206 -8.65 2.94 -9.05
N PHE A 207 -7.58 3.05 -8.29
CA PHE A 207 -7.42 2.27 -7.07
C PHE A 207 -8.15 2.94 -5.90
N PRO A 208 -9.16 2.27 -5.30
CA PRO A 208 -10.00 2.87 -4.27
C PRO A 208 -9.21 3.49 -3.13
N SER A 209 -9.57 4.74 -2.80
CA SER A 209 -9.01 5.49 -1.67
C SER A 209 -7.47 5.53 -1.60
N THR A 210 -6.82 5.56 -2.75
CA THR A 210 -5.41 5.96 -2.78
C THR A 210 -5.29 7.37 -2.20
N GLU A 211 -4.38 7.59 -1.24
CA GLU A 211 -4.18 8.91 -0.64
C GLU A 211 -3.53 9.85 -1.63
N THR A 212 -4.33 10.67 -2.29
CA THR A 212 -3.90 11.54 -3.38
C THR A 212 -2.97 12.66 -2.93
N ALA A 213 -3.03 13.08 -1.65
CA ALA A 213 -2.16 14.11 -1.09
C ALA A 213 -0.67 13.71 -1.10
N PHE A 214 -0.37 12.44 -1.32
CA PHE A 214 1.00 11.94 -1.44
C PHE A 214 1.52 11.86 -2.87
N PHE A 215 0.78 12.43 -3.84
CA PHE A 215 1.19 12.48 -5.24
C PHE A 215 1.08 13.90 -5.79
N ASP A 216 2.00 14.25 -6.68
CA ASP A 216 1.97 15.51 -7.43
C ASP A 216 1.01 15.43 -8.64
N ASP A 217 0.93 16.53 -9.40
CA ASP A 217 0.08 16.63 -10.59
C ASP A 217 0.52 15.70 -11.73
N GLU A 218 1.73 15.15 -11.66
CA GLU A 218 2.25 14.15 -12.61
C GLU A 218 2.04 12.70 -12.11
N GLY A 219 1.50 12.53 -10.90
CA GLY A 219 1.26 11.24 -10.27
C GLY A 219 2.51 10.62 -9.63
N ARG A 220 3.56 11.41 -9.40
CA ARG A 220 4.77 10.97 -8.71
C ARG A 220 4.64 11.19 -7.20
N PRO A 221 5.22 10.32 -6.36
CA PRO A 221 5.21 10.53 -4.91
C PRO A 221 5.87 11.86 -4.53
N VAL A 222 5.16 12.69 -3.76
CA VAL A 222 5.70 13.95 -3.23
C VAL A 222 6.76 13.69 -2.17
N MET A 223 7.72 14.62 -2.06
CA MET A 223 8.81 14.56 -1.08
C MET A 223 8.33 15.00 0.33
N LEU A 224 7.26 14.36 0.80
CA LEU A 224 6.68 14.53 2.14
C LEU A 224 6.33 13.15 2.68
N ASN A 225 6.72 12.85 3.91
CA ASN A 225 6.42 11.55 4.50
C ASN A 225 5.10 11.52 5.28
N GLN A 226 4.62 12.65 5.78
CA GLN A 226 3.36 12.75 6.52
C GLN A 226 2.29 13.47 5.71
N LYS A 227 1.02 13.12 5.97
CA LYS A 227 -0.10 13.84 5.36
C LYS A 227 0.00 15.34 5.67
N PRO A 228 -0.16 16.21 4.67
CA PRO A 228 -0.36 17.62 4.94
C PRO A 228 -1.51 17.81 5.93
N ALA A 229 -1.32 18.65 6.95
CA ALA A 229 -2.41 19.00 7.83
C ALA A 229 -3.57 19.52 6.97
N LEU A 230 -4.76 18.94 7.13
CA LEU A 230 -5.96 19.47 6.49
C LEU A 230 -6.04 20.95 6.84
N ALA A 231 -5.95 21.82 5.82
CA ALA A 231 -6.22 23.23 6.02
C ALA A 231 -7.60 23.31 6.66
N ALA A 232 -7.67 23.90 7.86
CA ALA A 232 -8.94 24.14 8.52
C ALA A 232 -9.81 24.90 7.51
N THR A 233 -10.90 24.28 7.08
CA THR A 233 -11.89 24.94 6.22
C THR A 233 -12.41 26.14 7.00
N PRO A 234 -12.37 27.36 6.44
CA PRO A 234 -12.79 28.57 7.11
C PRO A 234 -14.29 28.55 7.47
#